data_e67ff8778ee1cb404493014218b834bf
#
_entry.id   e67ff8778ee1cb404493014218b834bf
#
_cell.length_a   1.000
_cell.length_b   1.000
_cell.length_c   1.000
_cell.angle_alpha   90.00
_cell.angle_beta   90.00
_cell.angle_gamma   90.00
#
_symmetry.space_group_name_H-M   'P 1'
#
loop_
_entity.id
_entity.type
_entity.pdbx_description
1 polymer ?
#
loop_
_entity_poly.entity_id
_entity_poly.type
_entity_poly.pdbx_seq_one_letter_code
_entity_poly.pdbx_strand_id
1 'polypeptide(L)'
;GCAVLSGLTDRKKHEVVLFDERIEDIPMDLEVDLVVITTFTLTAKRAYTIADNYRKKGIYVVIGGYHASLIPEEVQEYADTVFVGSAEGNWARFLIELENGNPQKVYEEIKLPDISEVVYDRSIFKDKRYSFVVPVQFGRGCMHQCEFCTIGSVHRGDYAHRRVELVIEEIK
;
A
#
# COMPACT_ATOMS: atom_id res chain seq x y z
N GLY A 1 4.33 2.45 1.43
CA GLY A 1 3.16 1.58 1.25
C GLY A 1 2.98 0.63 2.43
N CYS A 2 3.56 -0.58 2.38
CA CYS A 2 3.24 -1.66 3.34
C CYS A 2 3.39 -1.27 4.81
N ALA A 3 4.48 -0.61 5.21
CA ALA A 3 4.68 -0.17 6.61
C ALA A 3 3.63 0.84 7.11
N VAL A 4 3.10 1.66 6.21
CA VAL A 4 1.99 2.59 6.53
C VAL A 4 0.72 1.81 6.77
N LEU A 5 0.35 0.92 5.85
CA LEU A 5 -0.87 0.10 6.00
C LEU A 5 -0.83 -0.75 7.27
N SER A 6 0.34 -1.35 7.56
CA SER A 6 0.53 -2.10 8.79
C SER A 6 0.37 -1.21 10.03
N GLY A 7 0.91 0.02 10.02
CA GLY A 7 0.78 0.98 11.12
C GLY A 7 -0.66 1.50 11.30
N LEU A 8 -1.46 1.51 10.24
CA LEU A 8 -2.88 1.89 10.27
C LEU A 8 -3.81 0.72 10.62
N THR A 9 -3.29 -0.51 10.65
CA THR A 9 -4.06 -1.72 10.93
C THR A 9 -4.05 -2.02 12.43
N ASP A 10 -5.22 -2.23 13.03
CA ASP A 10 -5.32 -2.62 14.44
C ASP A 10 -4.73 -4.03 14.64
N ARG A 11 -3.50 -4.08 15.15
CA ARG A 11 -2.73 -5.30 15.39
C ARG A 11 -3.29 -6.18 16.53
N LYS A 12 -4.29 -5.71 17.25
CA LYS A 12 -5.02 -6.52 18.23
C LYS A 12 -6.10 -7.37 17.59
N LYS A 13 -6.58 -6.94 16.42
CA LYS A 13 -7.64 -7.62 15.66
C LYS A 13 -7.09 -8.40 14.46
N HIS A 14 -6.00 -7.91 13.86
CA HIS A 14 -5.47 -8.42 12.59
C HIS A 14 -4.01 -8.82 12.75
N GLU A 15 -3.69 -10.00 12.25
CA GLU A 15 -2.32 -10.40 11.99
C GLU A 15 -1.90 -9.86 10.61
N VAL A 16 -0.72 -9.24 10.51
CA VAL A 16 -0.18 -8.73 9.25
C VAL A 16 1.16 -9.37 8.99
N VAL A 17 1.29 -10.02 7.83
CA VAL A 17 2.52 -10.62 7.34
C VAL A 17 2.91 -9.95 6.03
N LEU A 18 4.18 -9.61 5.86
CA LEU A 18 4.71 -9.04 4.65
C LEU A 18 5.50 -10.08 3.87
N PHE A 19 5.29 -10.13 2.56
CA PHE A 19 6.17 -10.81 1.62
C PHE A 19 6.72 -9.80 0.61
N ASP A 20 8.02 -9.86 0.35
CA ASP A 20 8.70 -9.05 -0.66
C ASP A 20 9.44 -9.96 -1.63
N GLU A 21 8.89 -10.10 -2.83
CA GLU A 21 9.42 -11.00 -3.88
C GLU A 21 10.84 -10.68 -4.32
N ARG A 22 11.39 -9.52 -3.91
CA ARG A 22 12.81 -9.19 -4.16
C ARG A 22 13.78 -9.99 -3.29
N ILE A 23 13.31 -10.55 -2.17
CA ILE A 23 14.16 -11.21 -1.16
C ILE A 23 13.65 -12.58 -0.74
N GLU A 24 12.42 -12.95 -1.09
CA GLU A 24 11.78 -14.20 -0.72
C GLU A 24 10.68 -14.60 -1.70
N ASP A 25 10.38 -15.86 -1.80
CA ASP A 25 9.25 -16.34 -2.60
C ASP A 25 7.93 -15.99 -1.94
N ILE A 26 6.95 -15.56 -2.74
CA ILE A 26 5.59 -15.35 -2.25
C ILE A 26 4.89 -16.70 -2.20
N PRO A 27 4.49 -17.18 -1.01
CA PRO A 27 3.70 -18.42 -0.92
C PRO A 27 2.35 -18.19 -1.60
N MET A 28 1.99 -19.12 -2.50
CA MET A 28 0.73 -19.03 -3.24
C MET A 28 -0.40 -19.82 -2.58
N ASP A 29 -0.15 -20.43 -1.42
CA ASP A 29 -1.06 -21.32 -0.69
C ASP A 29 -1.35 -20.88 0.74
N LEU A 30 -1.05 -19.61 1.07
CA LEU A 30 -1.37 -19.05 2.38
C LEU A 30 -2.88 -19.05 2.62
N GLU A 31 -3.26 -19.48 3.82
CA GLU A 31 -4.60 -19.30 4.37
C GLU A 31 -4.67 -17.91 5.04
N VAL A 32 -5.27 -16.97 4.33
CA VAL A 32 -5.44 -15.57 4.77
C VAL A 32 -6.80 -15.07 4.37
N ASP A 33 -7.34 -14.11 5.09
CA ASP A 33 -8.64 -13.51 4.78
C ASP A 33 -8.53 -12.40 3.71
N LEU A 34 -7.36 -11.75 3.65
CA LEU A 34 -7.12 -10.60 2.80
C LEU A 34 -5.70 -10.61 2.24
N VAL A 35 -5.57 -10.41 0.95
CA VAL A 35 -4.28 -10.16 0.27
C VAL A 35 -4.24 -8.72 -0.22
N VAL A 36 -3.19 -8.00 0.13
CA VAL A 36 -2.97 -6.61 -0.28
C VAL A 36 -1.70 -6.51 -1.10
N ILE A 37 -1.82 -6.08 -2.34
CA ILE A 37 -0.71 -5.98 -3.28
C ILE A 37 -0.43 -4.51 -3.59
N THR A 38 0.82 -4.09 -3.41
CA THR A 38 1.28 -2.78 -3.90
C THR A 38 2.10 -2.98 -5.18
N THR A 39 1.78 -2.24 -6.23
CA THR A 39 2.41 -2.46 -7.53
C THR A 39 2.81 -1.17 -8.25
N PHE A 40 3.88 -1.29 -9.03
CA PHE A 40 4.31 -0.34 -10.05
C PHE A 40 4.03 -0.92 -11.44
N THR A 41 4.05 -0.09 -12.47
CA THR A 41 3.77 -0.52 -13.85
C THR A 41 4.67 -1.69 -14.31
N LEU A 42 5.94 -1.68 -13.93
CA LEU A 42 6.87 -2.76 -14.27
C LEU A 42 6.53 -4.11 -13.62
N THR A 43 5.84 -4.10 -12.49
CA THR A 43 5.48 -5.31 -11.73
C THR A 43 4.00 -5.68 -11.87
N ALA A 44 3.21 -4.94 -12.66
CA ALA A 44 1.77 -5.11 -12.77
C ALA A 44 1.36 -6.52 -13.20
N LYS A 45 1.96 -7.07 -14.25
CA LYS A 45 1.66 -8.43 -14.72
C LYS A 45 1.89 -9.48 -13.65
N ARG A 46 2.95 -9.34 -12.86
CA ARG A 46 3.22 -10.25 -11.75
C ARG A 46 2.19 -10.09 -10.63
N ALA A 47 1.84 -8.84 -10.29
CA ALA A 47 0.78 -8.55 -9.33
C ALA A 47 -0.56 -9.19 -9.73
N TYR A 48 -0.93 -9.13 -11.00
CA TYR A 48 -2.14 -9.76 -11.53
C TYR A 48 -2.11 -11.30 -11.42
N THR A 49 -0.96 -11.91 -11.71
CA THR A 49 -0.79 -13.37 -11.53
C THR A 49 -1.00 -13.79 -10.07
N ILE A 50 -0.47 -13.01 -9.11
CA ILE A 50 -0.65 -13.26 -7.68
C ILE A 50 -2.13 -13.07 -7.29
N ALA A 51 -2.72 -11.96 -7.72
CA ALA A 51 -4.12 -11.63 -7.48
C ALA A 51 -5.06 -12.75 -7.97
N ASP A 52 -4.91 -13.18 -9.22
CA ASP A 52 -5.71 -14.24 -9.80
C ASP A 52 -5.59 -15.57 -9.03
N ASN A 53 -4.38 -15.88 -8.55
CA ASN A 53 -4.15 -17.10 -7.77
C ASN A 53 -4.97 -17.10 -6.47
N TYR A 54 -4.93 -16.00 -5.72
CA TYR A 54 -5.66 -15.87 -4.46
C TYR A 54 -7.17 -15.73 -4.66
N ARG A 55 -7.61 -14.96 -5.67
CA ARG A 55 -9.05 -14.83 -6.01
C ARG A 55 -9.68 -16.16 -6.42
N LYS A 56 -8.96 -17.02 -7.16
CA LYS A 56 -9.42 -18.39 -7.50
C LYS A 56 -9.64 -19.25 -6.27
N LYS A 57 -9.03 -18.93 -5.14
CA LYS A 57 -9.21 -19.59 -3.85
C LYS A 57 -10.30 -18.94 -2.98
N GLY A 58 -10.96 -17.90 -3.50
CA GLY A 58 -11.99 -17.16 -2.78
C GLY A 58 -11.42 -16.15 -1.76
N ILE A 59 -10.12 -15.86 -1.80
CA ILE A 59 -9.48 -14.90 -0.92
C ILE A 59 -9.65 -13.50 -1.51
N TYR A 60 -10.06 -12.55 -0.67
CA TYR A 60 -10.28 -11.16 -1.07
C TYR A 60 -8.95 -10.48 -1.42
N VAL A 61 -8.89 -9.82 -2.58
CA VAL A 61 -7.67 -9.18 -3.07
C VAL A 61 -7.84 -7.69 -3.26
N VAL A 62 -6.94 -6.93 -2.66
CA VAL A 62 -6.81 -5.47 -2.82
C VAL A 62 -5.53 -5.16 -3.59
N ILE A 63 -5.62 -4.28 -4.58
CA ILE A 63 -4.43 -3.76 -5.28
C ILE A 63 -4.38 -2.24 -5.14
N GLY A 64 -3.20 -1.73 -4.79
CA GLY A 64 -2.91 -0.31 -4.72
C GLY A 64 -1.51 0.01 -5.24
N GLY A 65 -1.06 1.24 -5.02
CA GLY A 65 0.24 1.74 -5.48
C GLY A 65 0.16 2.60 -6.73
N TYR A 66 1.32 3.00 -7.26
CA TYR A 66 1.36 3.96 -8.37
C TYR A 66 0.65 3.46 -9.63
N HIS A 67 0.79 2.18 -9.97
CA HIS A 67 0.12 1.63 -11.15
C HIS A 67 -1.41 1.68 -11.01
N ALA A 68 -1.93 1.25 -9.87
CA ALA A 68 -3.36 1.30 -9.58
C ALA A 68 -3.91 2.74 -9.57
N SER A 69 -3.08 3.72 -9.19
CA SER A 69 -3.46 5.13 -9.20
C SER A 69 -3.46 5.76 -10.59
N LEU A 70 -2.70 5.20 -11.53
CA LEU A 70 -2.58 5.70 -12.90
C LEU A 70 -3.57 5.05 -13.87
N ILE A 71 -3.87 3.77 -13.67
CA ILE A 71 -4.71 2.96 -14.57
C ILE A 71 -5.65 2.08 -13.73
N PRO A 72 -6.55 2.69 -12.93
CA PRO A 72 -7.42 1.94 -12.01
C PRO A 72 -8.39 1.00 -12.72
N GLU A 73 -8.84 1.35 -13.92
CA GLU A 73 -9.79 0.56 -14.70
C GLU A 73 -9.20 -0.82 -15.07
N GLU A 74 -7.94 -0.87 -15.51
CA GLU A 74 -7.24 -2.12 -15.80
C GLU A 74 -7.08 -2.96 -14.51
N VAL A 75 -6.68 -2.32 -13.40
CA VAL A 75 -6.44 -3.01 -12.13
C VAL A 75 -7.72 -3.60 -11.55
N GLN A 76 -8.88 -2.98 -11.76
CA GLN A 76 -10.19 -3.48 -11.31
C GLN A 76 -10.56 -4.85 -11.91
N GLU A 77 -10.01 -5.23 -13.06
CA GLU A 77 -10.23 -6.56 -13.64
C GLU A 77 -9.60 -7.66 -12.79
N TYR A 78 -8.52 -7.34 -12.05
CA TYR A 78 -7.71 -8.29 -11.29
C TYR A 78 -7.88 -8.18 -9.77
N ALA A 79 -8.58 -7.17 -9.25
CA ALA A 79 -8.76 -6.95 -7.82
C ALA A 79 -10.24 -6.90 -7.43
N ASP A 80 -10.55 -7.28 -6.20
CA ASP A 80 -11.88 -7.09 -5.62
C ASP A 80 -12.08 -5.64 -5.19
N THR A 81 -11.00 -4.99 -4.72
CA THR A 81 -10.95 -3.56 -4.40
C THR A 81 -9.65 -2.94 -4.91
N VAL A 82 -9.75 -1.72 -5.43
CA VAL A 82 -8.61 -0.91 -5.88
C VAL A 82 -8.48 0.34 -5.02
N PHE A 83 -7.25 0.62 -4.55
CA PHE A 83 -6.91 1.88 -3.88
C PHE A 83 -6.21 2.82 -4.85
N VAL A 84 -6.81 3.98 -5.10
CA VAL A 84 -6.32 5.04 -5.98
C VAL A 84 -5.77 6.18 -5.13
N GLY A 85 -4.53 6.57 -5.36
CA GLY A 85 -3.84 7.58 -4.57
C GLY A 85 -3.34 7.05 -3.22
N SER A 86 -3.56 7.82 -2.17
CA SER A 86 -3.16 7.47 -0.80
C SER A 86 -4.20 6.58 -0.13
N ALA A 87 -3.76 5.71 0.77
CA ALA A 87 -4.68 4.82 1.47
C ALA A 87 -5.04 5.28 2.89
N GLU A 88 -4.29 6.24 3.42
CA GLU A 88 -4.34 6.65 4.81
C GLU A 88 -5.76 7.04 5.27
N GLY A 89 -6.47 7.82 4.48
CA GLY A 89 -7.81 8.29 4.83
C GLY A 89 -8.90 7.23 4.70
N ASN A 90 -8.66 6.18 3.92
CA ASN A 90 -9.68 5.19 3.59
C ASN A 90 -9.42 3.79 4.18
N TRP A 91 -8.21 3.50 4.64
CA TRP A 91 -7.81 2.14 5.04
C TRP A 91 -8.66 1.58 6.19
N ALA A 92 -8.81 2.35 7.26
CA ALA A 92 -9.61 1.91 8.42
C ALA A 92 -11.09 1.69 8.05
N ARG A 93 -11.65 2.59 7.22
CA ARG A 93 -13.02 2.45 6.71
C ARG A 93 -13.17 1.19 5.86
N PHE A 94 -12.23 0.94 4.95
CA PHE A 94 -12.22 -0.27 4.13
C PHE A 94 -12.24 -1.54 4.98
N LEU A 95 -11.40 -1.65 6.02
CA LEU A 95 -11.36 -2.83 6.88
C LEU A 95 -12.71 -3.06 7.57
N ILE A 96 -13.35 -2.00 8.08
CA ILE A 96 -14.68 -2.10 8.71
C ILE A 96 -15.74 -2.53 7.68
N GLU A 97 -15.72 -1.97 6.48
CA GLU A 97 -16.66 -2.31 5.41
C GLU A 97 -16.44 -3.75 4.92
N LEU A 98 -15.20 -4.21 4.87
CA LEU A 98 -14.85 -5.60 4.53
C LEU A 98 -15.37 -6.58 5.57
N GLU A 99 -15.17 -6.32 6.87
CA GLU A 99 -15.69 -7.13 7.98
C GLU A 99 -17.23 -7.22 7.96
N ASN A 100 -17.90 -6.15 7.51
CA ASN A 100 -19.34 -6.11 7.35
C ASN A 100 -19.85 -6.71 6.02
N GLY A 101 -18.97 -7.21 5.17
CA GLY A 101 -19.29 -7.81 3.88
C GLY A 101 -19.75 -6.82 2.80
N ASN A 102 -19.46 -5.53 2.96
CA ASN A 102 -19.91 -4.49 2.03
C ASN A 102 -18.78 -3.48 1.66
N PRO A 103 -17.60 -3.95 1.24
CA PRO A 103 -16.53 -3.07 0.81
C PRO A 103 -16.83 -2.47 -0.55
N GLN A 104 -16.31 -1.25 -0.80
CA GLN A 104 -16.42 -0.61 -2.10
C GLN A 104 -15.38 -1.20 -3.06
N LYS A 105 -15.67 -1.14 -4.36
CA LYS A 105 -14.74 -1.60 -5.40
C LYS A 105 -13.55 -0.66 -5.58
N VAL A 106 -13.74 0.63 -5.29
CA VAL A 106 -12.69 1.64 -5.42
C VAL A 106 -12.72 2.57 -4.21
N TYR A 107 -11.55 2.76 -3.60
CA TYR A 107 -11.31 3.80 -2.59
C TYR A 107 -10.32 4.79 -3.19
N GLU A 108 -10.75 6.02 -3.35
CA GLU A 108 -9.95 7.06 -3.97
C GLU A 108 -9.61 8.17 -2.96
N GLU A 109 -8.35 8.56 -2.92
CA GLU A 109 -7.84 9.70 -2.17
C GLU A 109 -6.84 10.48 -3.02
N ILE A 110 -7.37 11.38 -3.86
CA ILE A 110 -6.58 12.16 -4.82
C ILE A 110 -5.74 13.22 -4.11
N LYS A 111 -6.33 13.87 -3.08
CA LYS A 111 -5.61 14.86 -2.27
C LYS A 111 -4.60 14.15 -1.38
N LEU A 112 -3.41 14.72 -1.30
CA LEU A 112 -2.38 14.19 -0.41
C LEU A 112 -2.87 14.30 1.05
N PRO A 113 -2.94 13.20 1.82
CA PRO A 113 -3.37 13.24 3.21
C PRO A 113 -2.36 13.96 4.08
N ASP A 114 -2.80 14.42 5.23
CA ASP A 114 -1.87 14.84 6.28
C ASP A 114 -1.10 13.62 6.78
N ILE A 115 0.20 13.62 6.54
CA ILE A 115 1.12 12.56 6.98
C ILE A 115 1.94 12.93 8.21
N SER A 116 1.65 14.08 8.84
CA SER A 116 2.43 14.60 9.96
C SER A 116 2.55 13.61 11.12
N GLU A 117 1.47 12.90 11.42
CA GLU A 117 1.37 11.93 12.53
C GLU A 117 1.44 10.46 12.07
N VAL A 118 1.71 10.19 10.79
CA VAL A 118 1.78 8.81 10.29
C VAL A 118 2.96 8.06 10.89
N VAL A 119 2.64 6.96 11.56
CA VAL A 119 3.62 6.02 12.12
C VAL A 119 3.81 4.84 11.17
N TYR A 120 5.07 4.51 10.90
CA TYR A 120 5.44 3.37 10.06
C TYR A 120 5.69 2.15 10.96
N ASP A 121 4.87 1.11 10.82
CA ASP A 121 5.13 -0.15 11.49
C ASP A 121 6.27 -0.89 10.77
N ARG A 122 7.46 -0.80 11.35
CA ARG A 122 8.64 -1.47 10.82
C ARG A 122 8.79 -2.91 11.31
N SER A 123 7.94 -3.35 12.22
CA SER A 123 7.97 -4.72 12.74
C SER A 123 7.76 -5.77 11.64
N ILE A 124 7.03 -5.41 10.57
CA ILE A 124 6.80 -6.28 9.40
C ILE A 124 8.07 -6.64 8.63
N PHE A 125 9.16 -5.89 8.82
CA PHE A 125 10.45 -6.15 8.20
C PHE A 125 11.41 -6.97 9.08
N LYS A 126 10.98 -7.30 10.30
CA LYS A 126 11.78 -8.09 11.24
C LYS A 126 12.11 -9.45 10.61
N ASP A 127 13.35 -9.88 10.81
CA ASP A 127 13.89 -11.16 10.31
C ASP A 127 13.95 -11.28 8.77
N LYS A 128 13.68 -10.19 8.04
CA LYS A 128 13.82 -10.13 6.58
C LYS A 128 15.25 -9.76 6.16
N ARG A 129 15.73 -10.40 5.10
CA ARG A 129 17.12 -10.21 4.59
C ARG A 129 17.24 -8.98 3.67
N TYR A 130 16.91 -7.81 4.18
CA TYR A 130 17.15 -6.57 3.45
C TYR A 130 18.63 -6.15 3.52
N SER A 131 19.06 -5.29 2.59
CA SER A 131 20.37 -4.63 2.66
C SER A 131 20.45 -3.72 3.88
N PHE A 132 21.68 -3.30 4.24
CA PHE A 132 21.92 -2.39 5.37
C PHE A 132 21.37 -0.97 5.17
N VAL A 133 20.80 -0.66 4.01
CA VAL A 133 20.18 0.63 3.72
C VAL A 133 18.69 0.58 4.07
N VAL A 134 18.30 1.36 5.05
CA VAL A 134 16.89 1.50 5.46
C VAL A 134 16.37 2.84 4.97
N PRO A 135 15.46 2.87 3.98
CA PRO A 135 14.87 4.12 3.52
C PRO A 135 13.92 4.69 4.57
N VAL A 136 14.06 5.98 4.87
CA VAL A 136 13.16 6.74 5.74
C VAL A 136 12.45 7.78 4.90
N GLN A 137 11.13 7.80 4.97
CA GLN A 137 10.33 8.81 4.26
C GLN A 137 10.10 10.01 5.18
N PHE A 138 10.66 11.16 4.84
CA PHE A 138 10.34 12.43 5.49
C PHE A 138 9.16 13.12 4.83
N GLY A 139 9.13 13.16 3.48
CA GLY A 139 8.08 13.84 2.74
C GLY A 139 7.47 12.99 1.65
N ARG A 140 6.30 13.40 1.17
CA ARG A 140 5.55 12.78 0.07
C ARG A 140 5.04 13.86 -0.87
N GLY A 141 4.98 13.51 -2.17
CA GLY A 141 4.60 14.45 -3.21
C GLY A 141 5.76 15.30 -3.69
N CYS A 142 5.49 16.25 -4.56
CA CYS A 142 6.48 17.19 -5.10
C CYS A 142 5.77 18.42 -5.66
N MET A 143 6.28 19.60 -5.35
CA MET A 143 5.75 20.86 -5.88
C MET A 143 6.05 21.09 -7.37
N HIS A 144 6.97 20.31 -7.95
CA HIS A 144 7.32 20.40 -9.35
C HIS A 144 6.40 19.52 -10.20
N GLN A 145 6.09 19.99 -11.41
CA GLN A 145 5.25 19.29 -12.39
C GLN A 145 6.10 18.90 -13.63
N CYS A 146 7.15 18.11 -13.41
CA CYS A 146 8.00 17.64 -14.50
C CYS A 146 7.22 16.66 -15.38
N GLU A 147 7.23 16.85 -16.69
CA GLU A 147 6.45 16.07 -17.68
C GLU A 147 6.74 14.56 -17.64
N PHE A 148 7.97 14.18 -17.29
CA PHE A 148 8.41 12.79 -17.21
C PHE A 148 8.15 12.12 -15.84
N CYS A 149 7.64 12.85 -14.85
CA CYS A 149 7.60 12.39 -13.46
C CYS A 149 6.19 11.97 -13.04
N THR A 150 6.01 10.70 -12.71
CA THR A 150 4.74 10.14 -12.21
C THR A 150 4.30 10.72 -10.87
N ILE A 151 5.22 11.26 -10.05
CA ILE A 151 4.88 11.88 -8.77
C ILE A 151 4.00 13.11 -8.98
N GLY A 152 4.33 13.93 -9.98
CA GLY A 152 3.52 15.09 -10.35
C GLY A 152 2.12 14.71 -10.85
N SER A 153 2.00 13.61 -11.59
CA SER A 153 0.71 13.12 -12.09
C SER A 153 -0.19 12.59 -10.98
N VAL A 154 0.36 11.88 -10.00
CA VAL A 154 -0.42 11.28 -8.89
C VAL A 154 -0.74 12.31 -7.81
N HIS A 155 0.22 13.15 -7.42
CA HIS A 155 0.06 14.09 -6.30
C HIS A 155 -0.25 15.53 -6.73
N ARG A 156 -0.33 15.81 -8.06
CA ARG A 156 -0.81 17.08 -8.64
C ARG A 156 -0.17 18.34 -8.07
N GLY A 157 1.10 18.28 -7.68
CA GLY A 157 1.85 19.40 -7.12
C GLY A 157 1.73 19.55 -5.60
N ASP A 158 0.99 18.69 -4.94
CA ASP A 158 0.93 18.65 -3.47
C ASP A 158 2.22 18.11 -2.86
N TYR A 159 2.54 18.61 -1.66
CA TYR A 159 3.66 18.14 -0.86
C TYR A 159 3.28 18.13 0.62
N ALA A 160 3.50 17.02 1.29
CA ALA A 160 3.31 16.86 2.73
C ALA A 160 4.56 16.28 3.38
N HIS A 161 4.78 16.57 4.66
CA HIS A 161 5.92 16.05 5.41
C HIS A 161 5.49 15.55 6.78
N ARG A 162 6.27 14.63 7.32
CA ARG A 162 6.12 14.11 8.68
C ARG A 162 6.77 15.08 9.69
N ARG A 163 6.32 14.99 10.92
CA ARG A 163 7.00 15.67 12.03
C ARG A 163 8.42 15.13 12.18
N VAL A 164 9.36 16.05 12.39
CA VAL A 164 10.78 15.71 12.51
C VAL A 164 11.03 14.77 13.69
N GLU A 165 10.32 14.97 14.80
CA GLU A 165 10.44 14.16 16.02
C GLU A 165 10.12 12.67 15.72
N LEU A 166 9.03 12.40 14.99
CA LEU A 166 8.65 11.03 14.62
C LEU A 166 9.65 10.38 13.67
N VAL A 167 10.26 11.17 12.79
CA VAL A 167 11.30 10.67 11.89
C VAL A 167 12.59 10.33 12.67
N ILE A 168 12.95 11.15 13.65
CA ILE A 168 14.10 10.90 14.52
C ILE A 168 13.87 9.65 15.39
N GLU A 169 12.66 9.46 15.93
CA GLU A 169 12.31 8.26 16.70
C GLU A 169 12.37 6.99 15.84
N GLU A 170 11.95 7.07 14.58
CA GLU A 170 12.02 5.95 13.64
C GLU A 170 13.45 5.53 13.29
N ILE A 171 14.42 6.44 13.36
CA ILE A 171 15.83 6.19 13.04
C ILE A 171 16.59 5.60 14.24
N LYS A 172 16.16 5.86 15.48
CA LYS A 172 16.79 5.35 16.72
C LYS A 172 16.47 3.88 16.96
#